data_fe9c607472d43a14be3a15f46f8de2ef
#
_entry.id   fe9c607472d43a14be3a15f46f8de2ef
#
_cell.length_a   1.000
_cell.length_b   1.000
_cell.length_c   1.000
_cell.angle_alpha   90.00
_cell.angle_beta   90.00
_cell.angle_gamma   90.00
#
_symmetry.space_group_name_H-M   'P 1'
#
loop_
_entity.id
_entity.type
_entity.pdbx_description
1 polymer ?
#
loop_
_entity_poly.entity_id
_entity_poly.type
_entity_poly.pdbx_seq_one_letter_code
_entity_poly.pdbx_strand_id
1 'polypeptide(L)'
;MKIGFSFLIIALLSAAAIPVLAQSPPTLRIVTETPGLPSELFYGNIKVKPVRLRPGTNQVITIDDIDFFVQQQYIDFLGRMPDSTGFKNWNDTLNGCPNGGFGENDNPGCDRVHVSAGFYQSIEFQGRGYWAYRYYDAALGRRPLYTEFIPDMQKVGGALSPEQEAIAKDQYMNDFVTKPEFKALYDALSNQGYLDKLEQTMGVTISNKANLVAALNGGTQTRAQVLRTVIESQPVFDKFFNRGFVTMQYFGYLRRDPDTIGFKNWVDTLNADPSNFRHMIFGFIYSTEYRNRF
;
A
#
# COMPACT_ATOMS: atom_id res chain seq x y z
N MET A 1 78.84 0.41 36.19
CA MET A 1 77.47 0.78 36.41
C MET A 1 76.81 0.83 35.02
N LYS A 2 76.08 -0.23 34.56
CA LYS A 2 75.47 -0.33 33.29
C LYS A 2 73.99 -0.09 33.50
N ILE A 3 73.47 0.99 32.91
CA ILE A 3 72.05 1.34 32.90
C ILE A 3 71.43 0.72 31.64
N GLY A 4 70.54 -0.27 31.83
CA GLY A 4 69.77 -0.89 30.75
C GLY A 4 68.50 -0.11 30.53
N PHE A 5 68.28 0.37 29.28
CA PHE A 5 67.04 0.94 28.82
C PHE A 5 66.12 -0.18 28.29
N SER A 6 65.01 -0.43 28.97
CA SER A 6 63.95 -1.29 28.45
C SER A 6 63.04 -0.46 27.59
N PHE A 7 62.94 -0.79 26.29
CA PHE A 7 61.92 -0.25 25.37
C PHE A 7 60.62 -1.03 25.51
N LEU A 8 59.58 -0.36 25.95
CA LEU A 8 58.20 -0.88 25.98
C LEU A 8 57.57 -0.65 24.62
N ILE A 9 57.36 -1.73 23.85
CA ILE A 9 56.63 -1.66 22.58
C ILE A 9 55.14 -1.77 22.90
N ILE A 10 54.41 -0.64 22.75
CA ILE A 10 52.94 -0.62 22.80
C ILE A 10 52.43 -0.97 21.42
N ALA A 11 51.92 -2.18 21.28
CA ALA A 11 51.18 -2.58 20.05
C ALA A 11 49.80 -1.96 20.08
N LEU A 12 49.56 -0.94 19.22
CA LEU A 12 48.19 -0.45 18.94
C LEU A 12 47.45 -1.48 18.10
N LEU A 13 46.51 -2.22 18.72
CA LEU A 13 45.52 -2.96 17.99
C LEU A 13 44.46 -1.97 17.40
N SER A 14 44.61 -1.65 16.15
CA SER A 14 43.50 -1.00 15.39
C SER A 14 42.39 -2.01 15.15
N ALA A 15 41.31 -1.95 15.93
CA ALA A 15 40.08 -2.66 15.64
C ALA A 15 39.49 -2.06 14.39
N ALA A 16 39.61 -2.76 13.26
CA ALA A 16 38.88 -2.43 12.03
C ALA A 16 37.38 -2.63 12.34
N ALA A 17 36.63 -1.52 12.40
CA ALA A 17 35.19 -1.56 12.46
C ALA A 17 34.67 -2.15 11.12
N ILE A 18 34.18 -3.38 11.16
CA ILE A 18 33.45 -3.98 10.04
C ILE A 18 32.17 -3.16 9.86
N PRO A 19 31.93 -2.54 8.69
CA PRO A 19 30.66 -1.85 8.46
C PRO A 19 29.55 -2.89 8.56
N VAL A 20 28.69 -2.75 9.56
CA VAL A 20 27.43 -3.47 9.60
C VAL A 20 26.60 -2.92 8.44
N LEU A 21 26.52 -3.70 7.37
CA LEU A 21 25.59 -3.40 6.28
C LEU A 21 24.19 -3.35 6.89
N ALA A 22 23.61 -2.15 6.96
CA ALA A 22 22.25 -1.99 7.41
C ALA A 22 21.38 -2.84 6.48
N GLN A 23 20.81 -3.93 6.98
CA GLN A 23 19.84 -4.73 6.25
C GLN A 23 18.64 -3.83 5.93
N SER A 24 18.27 -3.81 4.65
CA SER A 24 17.03 -3.16 4.25
C SER A 24 15.86 -3.72 5.06
N PRO A 25 14.93 -2.87 5.51
CA PRO A 25 13.77 -3.33 6.26
C PRO A 25 13.02 -4.41 5.47
N PRO A 26 12.43 -5.42 6.13
CA PRO A 26 11.65 -6.45 5.45
C PRO A 26 10.49 -5.81 4.68
N THR A 27 10.25 -6.29 3.47
CA THR A 27 9.16 -5.84 2.60
C THR A 27 8.20 -6.99 2.30
N LEU A 28 6.98 -6.65 1.88
CA LEU A 28 6.06 -7.64 1.36
C LEU A 28 6.52 -8.10 -0.03
N ARG A 29 6.50 -9.40 -0.26
CA ARG A 29 6.75 -9.99 -1.57
C ARG A 29 5.75 -11.10 -1.86
N ILE A 30 5.35 -11.18 -3.12
CA ILE A 30 4.50 -12.26 -3.61
C ILE A 30 5.43 -13.36 -4.16
N VAL A 31 5.17 -14.58 -3.77
CA VAL A 31 5.88 -15.77 -4.29
C VAL A 31 4.87 -16.69 -4.95
N THR A 32 5.08 -16.97 -6.23
CA THR A 32 4.31 -17.93 -7.00
C THR A 32 5.22 -19.15 -7.22
N GLU A 33 5.09 -20.13 -6.35
CA GLU A 33 5.93 -21.35 -6.42
C GLU A 33 5.45 -22.30 -7.51
N THR A 34 4.15 -22.36 -7.75
CA THR A 34 3.56 -23.26 -8.74
C THR A 34 2.58 -22.49 -9.63
N PRO A 35 2.78 -22.50 -10.96
CA PRO A 35 1.82 -21.90 -11.88
C PRO A 35 0.42 -22.48 -11.69
N GLY A 36 -0.60 -21.61 -11.60
CA GLY A 36 -2.00 -22.01 -11.44
C GLY A 36 -2.46 -22.22 -9.99
N LEU A 37 -1.56 -22.13 -9.01
CA LEU A 37 -1.93 -22.06 -7.59
C LEU A 37 -1.91 -20.63 -7.09
N PRO A 38 -2.66 -20.32 -6.00
CA PRO A 38 -2.62 -18.99 -5.38
C PRO A 38 -1.20 -18.60 -4.98
N SER A 39 -0.81 -17.37 -5.30
CA SER A 39 0.46 -16.82 -4.84
C SER A 39 0.48 -16.65 -3.32
N GLU A 40 1.64 -16.86 -2.72
CA GLU A 40 1.84 -16.70 -1.30
C GLU A 40 2.46 -15.34 -0.99
N LEU A 41 2.09 -14.75 0.14
CA LEU A 41 2.62 -13.48 0.61
C LEU A 41 3.66 -13.73 1.71
N PHE A 42 4.82 -13.08 1.56
CA PHE A 42 5.88 -13.08 2.55
C PHE A 42 6.19 -11.66 3.02
N TYR A 43 6.49 -11.49 4.30
CA TYR A 43 7.13 -10.31 4.85
C TYR A 43 8.58 -10.65 5.18
N GLY A 44 9.51 -10.15 4.38
CA GLY A 44 10.87 -10.64 4.39
C GLY A 44 10.90 -12.14 4.05
N ASN A 45 11.40 -12.97 4.97
CA ASN A 45 11.44 -14.43 4.81
C ASN A 45 10.33 -15.17 5.57
N ILE A 46 9.42 -14.43 6.21
CA ILE A 46 8.33 -15.00 6.98
C ILE A 46 7.10 -15.09 6.10
N LYS A 47 6.58 -16.29 5.89
CA LYS A 47 5.31 -16.50 5.22
C LYS A 47 4.20 -15.88 6.05
N VAL A 48 3.44 -14.96 5.43
CA VAL A 48 2.29 -14.33 6.06
C VAL A 48 1.09 -15.30 6.00
N LYS A 49 1.30 -16.45 6.57
CA LYS A 49 0.27 -17.41 6.92
C LYS A 49 0.63 -18.01 8.26
N PRO A 50 -0.19 -17.88 9.19
CA PRO A 50 0.09 -18.31 10.53
C PRO A 50 -0.36 -19.71 10.89
N VAL A 51 0.50 -20.50 11.43
CA VAL A 51 0.08 -21.39 12.51
C VAL A 51 0.49 -20.73 13.80
N ARG A 52 -0.40 -20.67 14.77
CA ARG A 52 -0.09 -19.92 15.96
C ARG A 52 -0.66 -20.52 17.21
N LEU A 53 0.28 -20.72 18.08
CA LEU A 53 -0.04 -20.84 19.49
C LEU A 53 0.39 -19.53 20.17
N ARG A 54 -0.42 -19.00 21.05
CA ARG A 54 0.02 -17.92 21.95
C ARG A 54 1.20 -18.38 22.77
N PRO A 55 2.29 -17.60 22.84
CA PRO A 55 3.45 -17.97 23.64
C PRO A 55 3.06 -18.34 25.07
N GLY A 56 3.56 -19.48 25.54
CA GLY A 56 3.27 -20.00 26.88
C GLY A 56 1.88 -20.62 27.07
N THR A 57 1.12 -20.80 25.99
CA THR A 57 -0.22 -21.43 26.03
C THR A 57 -0.37 -22.45 24.91
N ASN A 58 -1.46 -23.24 24.97
CA ASN A 58 -1.89 -24.12 23.87
C ASN A 58 -3.03 -23.49 23.04
N GLN A 59 -3.29 -22.19 23.18
CA GLN A 59 -4.34 -21.52 22.43
C GLN A 59 -3.88 -21.21 21.01
N VAL A 60 -4.67 -21.62 20.03
CA VAL A 60 -4.48 -21.26 18.63
C VAL A 60 -4.89 -19.81 18.45
N ILE A 61 -4.02 -19.00 17.85
CA ILE A 61 -4.37 -17.64 17.42
C ILE A 61 -5.12 -17.74 16.11
N THR A 62 -6.25 -17.03 16.01
CA THR A 62 -7.08 -16.96 14.81
C THR A 62 -7.31 -15.52 14.39
N ILE A 63 -7.93 -15.30 13.22
CA ILE A 63 -8.31 -13.95 12.78
C ILE A 63 -9.36 -13.29 13.69
N ASP A 64 -9.97 -14.07 14.57
CA ASP A 64 -10.90 -13.54 15.57
C ASP A 64 -10.18 -12.95 16.79
N ASP A 65 -8.91 -13.25 16.99
CA ASP A 65 -8.10 -12.60 18.02
C ASP A 65 -7.81 -11.15 17.61
N ILE A 66 -8.07 -10.21 18.51
CA ILE A 66 -8.00 -8.76 18.22
C ILE A 66 -6.60 -8.36 17.78
N ASP A 67 -5.58 -8.75 18.53
CA ASP A 67 -4.18 -8.42 18.24
C ASP A 67 -3.74 -8.94 16.87
N PHE A 68 -4.16 -10.13 16.52
CA PHE A 68 -3.84 -10.72 15.22
C PHE A 68 -4.62 -10.03 14.08
N PHE A 69 -5.91 -9.75 14.29
CA PHE A 69 -6.70 -8.99 13.32
C PHE A 69 -6.07 -7.63 13.03
N VAL A 70 -5.72 -6.86 14.07
CA VAL A 70 -5.07 -5.55 13.92
C VAL A 70 -3.75 -5.69 13.17
N GLN A 71 -2.90 -6.66 13.53
CA GLN A 71 -1.65 -6.90 12.82
C GLN A 71 -1.87 -7.18 11.33
N GLN A 72 -2.90 -7.97 10.98
CA GLN A 72 -3.22 -8.25 9.59
C GLN A 72 -3.67 -6.99 8.82
N GLN A 73 -4.41 -6.07 9.45
CA GLN A 73 -4.77 -4.81 8.79
C GLN A 73 -3.51 -4.00 8.39
N TYR A 74 -2.50 -3.91 9.26
CA TYR A 74 -1.21 -3.26 8.91
C TYR A 74 -0.52 -3.92 7.73
N ILE A 75 -0.46 -5.25 7.73
CA ILE A 75 0.20 -6.01 6.65
C ILE A 75 -0.58 -5.88 5.35
N ASP A 76 -1.89 -6.09 5.39
CA ASP A 76 -2.75 -6.19 4.21
C ASP A 76 -3.01 -4.83 3.56
N PHE A 77 -3.06 -3.73 4.32
CA PHE A 77 -3.35 -2.39 3.79
C PHE A 77 -2.13 -1.46 3.72
N LEU A 78 -1.21 -1.54 4.70
CA LEU A 78 -0.07 -0.63 4.75
C LEU A 78 1.25 -1.28 4.34
N GLY A 79 1.27 -2.59 4.14
CA GLY A 79 2.47 -3.33 3.72
C GLY A 79 3.60 -3.33 4.74
N ARG A 80 3.30 -3.12 6.03
CA ARG A 80 4.28 -3.06 7.10
C ARG A 80 3.77 -3.70 8.39
N MET A 81 4.68 -3.95 9.31
CA MET A 81 4.30 -4.31 10.68
C MET A 81 3.77 -3.08 11.43
N PRO A 82 2.89 -3.29 12.42
CA PRO A 82 2.40 -2.21 13.25
C PRO A 82 3.54 -1.54 14.06
N ASP A 83 3.45 -0.22 14.21
CA ASP A 83 4.16 0.48 15.26
C ASP A 83 3.47 0.28 16.60
N SER A 84 4.21 0.46 17.71
CA SER A 84 3.71 0.15 19.06
C SER A 84 2.49 1.01 19.46
N THR A 85 2.47 2.27 19.06
CA THR A 85 1.40 3.21 19.42
C THR A 85 0.12 2.90 18.64
N GLY A 86 0.22 2.77 17.33
CA GLY A 86 -0.91 2.46 16.48
C GLY A 86 -1.49 1.07 16.77
N PHE A 87 -0.62 0.08 17.02
CA PHE A 87 -1.04 -1.25 17.44
C PHE A 87 -1.84 -1.22 18.74
N LYS A 88 -1.30 -0.51 19.76
CA LYS A 88 -1.99 -0.36 21.04
C LYS A 88 -3.36 0.32 20.87
N ASN A 89 -3.41 1.43 20.14
CA ASN A 89 -4.64 2.20 19.97
C ASN A 89 -5.76 1.38 19.30
N TRP A 90 -5.46 0.65 18.22
CA TRP A 90 -6.44 -0.20 17.56
C TRP A 90 -6.86 -1.40 18.41
N ASN A 91 -5.93 -2.00 19.16
CA ASN A 91 -6.28 -3.05 20.11
C ASN A 91 -7.19 -2.52 21.23
N ASP A 92 -6.88 -1.35 21.80
CA ASP A 92 -7.71 -0.73 22.84
C ASP A 92 -9.12 -0.41 22.31
N THR A 93 -9.23 0.07 21.06
CA THR A 93 -10.50 0.33 20.39
C THR A 93 -11.35 -0.93 20.34
N LEU A 94 -10.79 -2.04 19.87
CA LEU A 94 -11.53 -3.30 19.77
C LEU A 94 -11.79 -3.98 21.13
N ASN A 95 -10.84 -3.91 22.06
CA ASN A 95 -11.02 -4.44 23.41
C ASN A 95 -12.09 -3.67 24.20
N GLY A 96 -12.25 -2.38 23.94
CA GLY A 96 -13.31 -1.55 24.51
C GLY A 96 -14.67 -1.72 23.82
N CYS A 97 -14.71 -2.42 22.69
CA CYS A 97 -15.93 -2.63 21.93
C CYS A 97 -16.70 -3.87 22.45
N PRO A 98 -18.02 -3.77 22.63
CA PRO A 98 -18.82 -4.94 22.98
C PRO A 98 -18.56 -6.12 22.01
N ASN A 99 -18.48 -7.33 22.56
CA ASN A 99 -18.22 -8.56 21.81
C ASN A 99 -16.95 -8.53 20.94
N GLY A 100 -15.90 -7.74 21.29
CA GLY A 100 -14.67 -7.63 20.50
C GLY A 100 -14.89 -7.02 19.11
N GLY A 101 -15.97 -6.25 18.97
CA GLY A 101 -16.31 -5.55 17.73
C GLY A 101 -16.84 -6.44 16.61
N PHE A 102 -17.40 -7.61 16.93
CA PHE A 102 -18.13 -8.42 15.96
C PHE A 102 -19.50 -7.80 15.65
N GLY A 103 -19.97 -8.03 14.42
CA GLY A 103 -21.21 -7.46 13.90
C GLY A 103 -20.97 -6.35 12.88
N GLU A 104 -21.97 -6.08 12.05
CA GLU A 104 -21.87 -5.09 10.98
C GLU A 104 -22.08 -3.67 11.49
N ASN A 105 -23.10 -3.49 12.33
CA ASN A 105 -23.58 -2.17 12.76
C ASN A 105 -23.89 -2.09 14.27
N ASP A 106 -23.49 -3.07 15.06
CA ASP A 106 -23.81 -3.09 16.48
C ASP A 106 -23.11 -1.96 17.24
N ASN A 107 -21.87 -1.66 16.84
CA ASN A 107 -21.02 -0.65 17.47
C ASN A 107 -20.15 0.08 16.43
N PRO A 108 -20.73 0.90 15.56
CA PRO A 108 -20.05 1.43 14.37
C PRO A 108 -18.85 2.33 14.67
N GLY A 109 -18.66 2.77 15.91
CA GLY A 109 -17.52 3.59 16.31
C GLY A 109 -16.29 2.82 16.80
N CYS A 110 -16.40 1.49 17.00
CA CYS A 110 -15.30 0.69 17.56
C CYS A 110 -15.16 -0.72 16.97
N ASP A 111 -16.08 -1.14 16.13
CA ASP A 111 -16.10 -2.50 15.58
C ASP A 111 -14.99 -2.76 14.56
N ARG A 112 -14.87 -4.01 14.11
CA ARG A 112 -13.86 -4.44 13.15
C ARG A 112 -14.01 -3.76 11.80
N VAL A 113 -15.23 -3.40 11.40
CA VAL A 113 -15.51 -2.65 10.19
C VAL A 113 -14.96 -1.23 10.31
N HIS A 114 -15.13 -0.59 11.48
CA HIS A 114 -14.56 0.73 11.77
C HIS A 114 -13.02 0.70 11.69
N VAL A 115 -12.41 -0.27 12.35
CA VAL A 115 -10.94 -0.42 12.32
C VAL A 115 -10.44 -0.62 10.89
N SER A 116 -11.05 -1.54 10.14
CA SER A 116 -10.66 -1.78 8.75
C SER A 116 -10.82 -0.55 7.85
N ALA A 117 -11.95 0.15 7.95
CA ALA A 117 -12.17 1.41 7.21
C ALA A 117 -11.10 2.45 7.55
N GLY A 118 -10.71 2.53 8.83
CA GLY A 118 -9.67 3.42 9.31
C GLY A 118 -8.32 3.21 8.64
N PHE A 119 -7.96 1.97 8.28
CA PHE A 119 -6.72 1.69 7.55
C PHE A 119 -6.77 2.24 6.12
N TYR A 120 -7.84 1.99 5.38
CA TYR A 120 -7.99 2.54 4.03
C TYR A 120 -8.07 4.08 4.04
N GLN A 121 -8.79 4.65 5.00
CA GLN A 121 -8.99 6.09 5.13
C GLN A 121 -7.81 6.81 5.79
N SER A 122 -6.81 6.08 6.29
CA SER A 122 -5.64 6.68 6.92
C SER A 122 -4.87 7.59 5.96
N ILE A 123 -4.29 8.67 6.48
CA ILE A 123 -3.40 9.56 5.71
C ILE A 123 -2.26 8.75 5.09
N GLU A 124 -1.75 7.76 5.80
CA GLU A 124 -0.69 6.89 5.31
C GLU A 124 -1.11 6.12 4.06
N PHE A 125 -2.25 5.44 4.08
CA PHE A 125 -2.71 4.71 2.90
C PHE A 125 -3.09 5.66 1.76
N GLN A 126 -3.80 6.76 2.06
CA GLN A 126 -4.23 7.71 1.04
C GLN A 126 -3.04 8.38 0.34
N GLY A 127 -1.99 8.70 1.08
CA GLY A 127 -0.78 9.30 0.55
C GLY A 127 0.16 8.31 -0.17
N ARG A 128 -0.01 7.00 0.01
CA ARG A 128 0.89 5.96 -0.50
C ARG A 128 0.18 4.96 -1.39
N GLY A 129 -0.55 4.02 -0.83
CA GLY A 129 -1.23 2.96 -1.60
C GLY A 129 -2.25 3.52 -2.59
N TYR A 130 -3.17 4.35 -2.13
CA TYR A 130 -4.15 4.95 -3.03
C TYR A 130 -3.51 5.94 -4.01
N TRP A 131 -2.45 6.64 -3.60
CA TRP A 131 -1.67 7.49 -4.50
C TRP A 131 -1.08 6.69 -5.66
N ALA A 132 -0.43 5.56 -5.41
CA ALA A 132 0.10 4.66 -6.43
C ALA A 132 -0.99 4.04 -7.30
N TYR A 133 -2.12 3.64 -6.69
CA TYR A 133 -3.27 3.09 -7.39
C TYR A 133 -3.81 4.04 -8.50
N ARG A 134 -3.91 5.33 -8.19
CA ARG A 134 -4.45 6.32 -9.14
C ARG A 134 -3.68 6.41 -10.44
N TYR A 135 -2.39 6.11 -10.47
CA TYR A 135 -1.60 6.09 -11.70
C TYR A 135 -2.15 5.10 -12.72
N TYR A 136 -2.60 3.95 -12.27
CA TYR A 136 -3.17 2.92 -13.15
C TYR A 136 -4.52 3.33 -13.72
N ASP A 137 -5.47 3.70 -12.88
CA ASP A 137 -6.81 4.07 -13.36
C ASP A 137 -6.77 5.36 -14.20
N ALA A 138 -6.01 6.38 -13.79
CA ALA A 138 -5.98 7.66 -14.49
C ALA A 138 -5.14 7.63 -15.77
N ALA A 139 -3.97 6.99 -15.75
CA ALA A 139 -3.08 7.04 -16.90
C ALA A 139 -3.20 5.83 -17.84
N LEU A 140 -3.57 4.65 -17.33
CA LEU A 140 -3.72 3.45 -18.15
C LEU A 140 -5.19 3.06 -18.41
N GLY A 141 -6.15 3.73 -17.76
CA GLY A 141 -7.58 3.45 -17.91
C GLY A 141 -8.01 2.10 -17.33
N ARG A 142 -7.18 1.49 -16.51
CA ARG A 142 -7.43 0.22 -15.85
C ARG A 142 -6.94 0.21 -14.41
N ARG A 143 -7.53 -0.63 -13.57
CA ARG A 143 -6.96 -0.91 -12.26
C ARG A 143 -5.63 -1.68 -12.39
N PRO A 144 -4.72 -1.60 -11.41
CA PRO A 144 -3.58 -2.51 -11.34
C PRO A 144 -4.05 -3.95 -11.12
N LEU A 145 -3.23 -4.91 -11.50
CA LEU A 145 -3.35 -6.28 -11.01
C LEU A 145 -2.79 -6.36 -9.58
N TYR A 146 -3.23 -7.36 -8.80
CA TYR A 146 -2.71 -7.61 -7.46
C TYR A 146 -1.18 -7.73 -7.45
N THR A 147 -0.64 -8.45 -8.44
CA THR A 147 0.81 -8.68 -8.60
C THR A 147 1.58 -7.44 -9.02
N GLU A 148 0.93 -6.43 -9.61
CA GLU A 148 1.52 -5.13 -9.95
C GLU A 148 1.47 -4.18 -8.74
N PHE A 149 0.33 -4.17 -8.06
CA PHE A 149 0.04 -3.21 -7.00
C PHE A 149 0.91 -3.41 -5.76
N ILE A 150 1.08 -4.66 -5.30
CA ILE A 150 1.83 -4.93 -4.07
C ILE A 150 3.28 -4.45 -4.17
N PRO A 151 4.05 -4.77 -5.22
CA PRO A 151 5.40 -4.23 -5.40
C PRO A 151 5.41 -2.69 -5.53
N ASP A 152 4.44 -2.13 -6.24
CA ASP A 152 4.38 -0.68 -6.46
C ASP A 152 4.01 0.08 -5.18
N MET A 153 3.08 -0.45 -4.37
CA MET A 153 2.77 0.09 -3.05
C MET A 153 4.01 0.05 -2.13
N GLN A 154 4.82 -1.02 -2.20
CA GLN A 154 6.04 -1.15 -1.40
C GLN A 154 7.09 -0.10 -1.74
N LYS A 155 7.18 0.37 -2.99
CA LYS A 155 8.11 1.42 -3.39
C LYS A 155 7.86 2.75 -2.67
N VAL A 156 6.60 3.06 -2.39
CA VAL A 156 6.17 4.33 -1.78
C VAL A 156 5.63 4.16 -0.36
N GLY A 157 5.60 2.93 0.15
CA GLY A 157 5.05 2.53 1.43
C GLY A 157 6.10 2.14 2.47
N GLY A 158 5.64 1.45 3.52
CA GLY A 158 6.50 1.02 4.62
C GLY A 158 6.79 2.15 5.62
N ALA A 159 7.81 1.97 6.45
CA ALA A 159 8.19 2.93 7.50
C ALA A 159 9.16 4.01 6.98
N LEU A 160 8.79 4.72 5.91
CA LEU A 160 9.61 5.79 5.32
C LEU A 160 9.48 7.09 6.12
N SER A 161 10.59 7.84 6.25
CA SER A 161 10.50 9.24 6.67
C SER A 161 9.84 10.09 5.57
N PRO A 162 9.35 11.31 5.88
CA PRO A 162 8.79 12.21 4.86
C PRO A 162 9.74 12.48 3.69
N GLU A 163 11.03 12.61 3.95
CA GLU A 163 12.06 12.85 2.94
C GLU A 163 12.26 11.61 2.06
N GLN A 164 12.30 10.42 2.68
CA GLN A 164 12.39 9.15 1.96
C GLN A 164 11.16 8.90 1.10
N GLU A 165 9.97 9.23 1.61
CA GLU A 165 8.72 9.13 0.86
C GLU A 165 8.72 10.06 -0.36
N ALA A 166 9.18 11.30 -0.22
CA ALA A 166 9.28 12.24 -1.34
C ALA A 166 10.20 11.70 -2.45
N ILE A 167 11.38 11.19 -2.09
CA ILE A 167 12.32 10.56 -3.03
C ILE A 167 11.70 9.34 -3.70
N ALA A 168 11.05 8.48 -2.92
CA ALA A 168 10.41 7.27 -3.44
C ALA A 168 9.28 7.59 -4.42
N LYS A 169 8.48 8.62 -4.15
CA LYS A 169 7.44 9.11 -5.06
C LYS A 169 8.02 9.68 -6.36
N ASP A 170 9.13 10.40 -6.27
CA ASP A 170 9.84 10.91 -7.46
C ASP A 170 10.41 9.78 -8.31
N GLN A 171 10.97 8.76 -7.69
CA GLN A 171 11.42 7.55 -8.39
C GLN A 171 10.24 6.82 -9.03
N TYR A 172 9.18 6.61 -8.27
CA TYR A 172 7.98 5.91 -8.75
C TYR A 172 7.38 6.57 -10.00
N MET A 173 7.18 7.90 -9.98
CA MET A 173 6.61 8.61 -11.14
C MET A 173 7.49 8.48 -12.38
N ASN A 174 8.83 8.56 -12.21
CA ASN A 174 9.76 8.39 -13.32
C ASN A 174 9.75 6.96 -13.85
N ASP A 175 9.71 5.95 -12.99
CA ASP A 175 9.60 4.55 -13.38
C ASP A 175 8.27 4.25 -14.08
N PHE A 176 7.16 4.83 -13.59
CA PHE A 176 5.84 4.56 -14.14
C PHE A 176 5.72 4.95 -15.61
N VAL A 177 6.26 6.09 -15.99
CA VAL A 177 6.22 6.56 -17.40
C VAL A 177 7.12 5.73 -18.32
N THR A 178 7.99 4.88 -17.79
CA THR A 178 8.81 3.96 -18.59
C THR A 178 8.10 2.62 -18.89
N LYS A 179 6.95 2.35 -18.24
CA LYS A 179 6.19 1.12 -18.51
C LYS A 179 5.84 1.02 -20.00
N PRO A 180 6.01 -0.15 -20.63
CA PRO A 180 5.72 -0.32 -22.07
C PRO A 180 4.28 0.10 -22.44
N GLU A 181 3.30 -0.19 -21.58
CA GLU A 181 1.91 0.18 -21.77
C GLU A 181 1.71 1.70 -21.77
N PHE A 182 2.37 2.42 -20.84
CA PHE A 182 2.33 3.88 -20.81
C PHE A 182 2.95 4.48 -22.07
N LYS A 183 4.13 4.00 -22.46
CA LYS A 183 4.82 4.44 -23.67
C LYS A 183 3.98 4.24 -24.93
N ALA A 184 3.34 3.10 -25.05
CA ALA A 184 2.46 2.79 -26.19
C ALA A 184 1.29 3.79 -26.31
N LEU A 185 0.77 4.30 -25.18
CA LEU A 185 -0.33 5.26 -25.17
C LEU A 185 0.11 6.70 -25.43
N TYR A 186 1.32 7.08 -25.01
CA TYR A 186 1.68 8.50 -24.87
C TYR A 186 2.93 8.95 -25.60
N ASP A 187 3.92 8.10 -25.89
CA ASP A 187 5.24 8.54 -26.40
C ASP A 187 5.15 9.23 -27.75
N ALA A 188 4.27 8.77 -28.64
CA ALA A 188 4.10 9.35 -29.98
C ALA A 188 3.33 10.68 -30.02
N LEU A 189 2.77 11.12 -28.88
CA LEU A 189 1.91 12.29 -28.83
C LEU A 189 2.72 13.58 -28.60
N SER A 190 2.23 14.70 -29.16
CA SER A 190 2.69 16.02 -28.76
C SER A 190 2.35 16.29 -27.28
N ASN A 191 2.91 17.33 -26.68
CA ASN A 191 2.61 17.69 -25.29
C ASN A 191 1.13 18.06 -25.10
N GLN A 192 0.49 18.72 -26.05
CA GLN A 192 -0.94 18.94 -26.03
C GLN A 192 -1.70 17.59 -26.13
N GLY A 193 -1.35 16.76 -27.11
CA GLY A 193 -1.99 15.45 -27.31
C GLY A 193 -1.82 14.51 -26.10
N TYR A 194 -0.70 14.62 -25.37
CA TYR A 194 -0.45 13.91 -24.14
C TYR A 194 -1.51 14.23 -23.07
N LEU A 195 -1.76 15.53 -22.82
CA LEU A 195 -2.77 15.93 -21.83
C LEU A 195 -4.21 15.67 -22.30
N ASP A 196 -4.49 15.83 -23.60
CA ASP A 196 -5.80 15.48 -24.16
C ASP A 196 -6.08 13.98 -24.01
N LYS A 197 -5.06 13.15 -24.22
CA LYS A 197 -5.17 11.69 -24.03
C LYS A 197 -5.33 11.30 -22.57
N LEU A 198 -4.65 11.97 -21.63
CA LEU A 198 -4.87 11.77 -20.20
C LEU A 198 -6.29 12.09 -19.81
N GLU A 199 -6.84 13.24 -20.22
CA GLU A 199 -8.25 13.59 -19.97
C GLU A 199 -9.20 12.55 -20.53
N GLN A 200 -8.98 12.11 -21.76
CA GLN A 200 -9.78 11.06 -22.38
C GLN A 200 -9.73 9.75 -21.57
N THR A 201 -8.53 9.35 -21.13
CA THR A 201 -8.33 8.08 -20.41
C THR A 201 -8.98 8.09 -19.05
N MET A 202 -8.79 9.17 -18.27
CA MET A 202 -9.31 9.25 -16.89
C MET A 202 -10.74 9.79 -16.80
N GLY A 203 -11.26 10.43 -17.87
CA GLY A 203 -12.59 11.04 -17.86
C GLY A 203 -12.71 12.20 -16.86
N VAL A 204 -11.61 12.93 -16.64
CA VAL A 204 -11.54 14.11 -15.76
C VAL A 204 -10.87 15.26 -16.50
N THR A 205 -11.47 16.45 -16.45
CA THR A 205 -10.91 17.66 -17.06
C THR A 205 -9.75 18.20 -16.24
N ILE A 206 -8.63 18.52 -16.89
CA ILE A 206 -7.45 19.13 -16.29
C ILE A 206 -7.61 20.66 -16.28
N SER A 207 -7.92 21.23 -15.13
CA SER A 207 -8.29 22.68 -15.01
C SER A 207 -7.21 23.64 -15.50
N ASN A 208 -5.94 23.29 -15.30
CA ASN A 208 -4.78 24.11 -15.64
C ASN A 208 -4.00 23.59 -16.86
N LYS A 209 -4.69 22.85 -17.75
CA LYS A 209 -4.07 22.15 -18.89
C LYS A 209 -3.14 23.04 -19.73
N ALA A 210 -3.58 24.26 -20.06
CA ALA A 210 -2.79 25.19 -20.87
C ALA A 210 -1.42 25.51 -20.23
N ASN A 211 -1.38 25.70 -18.90
CA ASN A 211 -0.13 25.97 -18.16
C ASN A 211 0.78 24.75 -18.14
N LEU A 212 0.21 23.54 -17.99
CA LEU A 212 0.99 22.30 -18.02
C LEU A 212 1.57 22.02 -19.42
N VAL A 213 0.83 22.32 -20.50
CA VAL A 213 1.34 22.26 -21.87
C VAL A 213 2.49 23.24 -22.07
N ALA A 214 2.33 24.48 -21.59
CA ALA A 214 3.40 25.49 -21.66
C ALA A 214 4.63 25.06 -20.88
N ALA A 215 4.47 24.47 -19.68
CA ALA A 215 5.59 23.95 -18.88
C ALA A 215 6.34 22.81 -19.60
N LEU A 216 5.62 21.90 -20.23
CA LEU A 216 6.20 20.83 -21.04
C LEU A 216 6.94 21.38 -22.26
N ASN A 217 6.35 22.34 -22.98
CA ASN A 217 6.96 22.93 -24.17
C ASN A 217 8.20 23.78 -23.84
N GLY A 218 8.19 24.44 -22.67
CA GLY A 218 9.32 25.21 -22.15
C GLY A 218 10.37 24.35 -21.44
N GLY A 219 10.17 23.05 -21.29
CA GLY A 219 11.12 22.16 -20.62
C GLY A 219 11.24 22.39 -19.10
N THR A 220 10.33 23.14 -18.49
CA THR A 220 10.34 23.41 -17.04
C THR A 220 9.76 22.27 -16.20
N GLN A 221 8.98 21.38 -16.83
CA GLN A 221 8.49 20.15 -16.25
C GLN A 221 8.62 18.99 -17.24
N THR A 222 8.83 17.79 -16.71
CA THR A 222 8.79 16.54 -17.47
C THR A 222 7.34 15.99 -17.54
N ARG A 223 7.07 15.07 -18.46
CA ARG A 223 5.77 14.38 -18.53
C ARG A 223 5.45 13.61 -17.25
N ALA A 224 6.48 13.04 -16.58
CA ALA A 224 6.30 12.38 -15.30
C ALA A 224 5.83 13.35 -14.19
N GLN A 225 6.45 14.54 -14.12
CA GLN A 225 6.07 15.58 -13.15
C GLN A 225 4.66 16.11 -13.42
N VAL A 226 4.33 16.33 -14.69
CA VAL A 226 2.97 16.75 -15.07
C VAL A 226 1.95 15.66 -14.76
N LEU A 227 2.26 14.38 -15.03
CA LEU A 227 1.40 13.26 -14.62
C LEU A 227 1.14 13.29 -13.13
N ARG A 228 2.19 13.43 -12.32
CA ARG A 228 2.05 13.52 -10.85
C ARG A 228 1.12 14.66 -10.44
N THR A 229 1.28 15.84 -11.01
CA THR A 229 0.40 17.00 -10.73
C THR A 229 -1.06 16.66 -11.04
N VAL A 230 -1.33 15.98 -12.14
CA VAL A 230 -2.69 15.56 -12.53
C VAL A 230 -3.24 14.50 -11.57
N ILE A 231 -2.45 13.46 -11.26
CA ILE A 231 -2.83 12.36 -10.36
C ILE A 231 -3.13 12.86 -8.93
N GLU A 232 -2.40 13.87 -8.46
CA GLU A 232 -2.56 14.46 -7.13
C GLU A 232 -3.72 15.47 -7.07
N SER A 233 -4.36 15.79 -8.19
CA SER A 233 -5.50 16.71 -8.20
C SER A 233 -6.74 16.13 -7.51
N GLN A 234 -7.51 16.98 -6.85
CA GLN A 234 -8.73 16.56 -6.13
C GLN A 234 -9.75 15.88 -7.05
N PRO A 235 -10.04 16.36 -8.28
CA PRO A 235 -10.97 15.68 -9.18
C PRO A 235 -10.56 14.24 -9.52
N VAL A 236 -9.27 13.97 -9.67
CA VAL A 236 -8.76 12.60 -9.91
C VAL A 236 -8.85 11.77 -8.64
N PHE A 237 -8.54 12.38 -7.48
CA PHE A 237 -8.70 11.72 -6.20
C PHE A 237 -10.15 11.24 -6.00
N ASP A 238 -11.12 12.11 -6.17
CA ASP A 238 -12.53 11.81 -5.95
C ASP A 238 -13.07 10.80 -6.97
N LYS A 239 -12.68 10.95 -8.24
CA LYS A 239 -13.14 10.09 -9.34
C LYS A 239 -12.86 8.61 -9.11
N PHE A 240 -11.68 8.29 -8.58
CA PHE A 240 -11.23 6.91 -8.46
C PHE A 240 -11.33 6.35 -7.04
N PHE A 241 -11.85 7.12 -6.07
CA PHE A 241 -11.87 6.73 -4.66
C PHE A 241 -12.61 5.41 -4.42
N ASN A 242 -13.84 5.28 -4.87
CA ASN A 242 -14.63 4.06 -4.65
C ASN A 242 -14.04 2.86 -5.41
N ARG A 243 -13.50 3.09 -6.60
CA ARG A 243 -12.82 2.03 -7.38
C ARG A 243 -11.57 1.51 -6.66
N GLY A 244 -10.76 2.43 -6.14
CA GLY A 244 -9.60 2.10 -5.32
C GLY A 244 -10.02 1.36 -4.05
N PHE A 245 -11.06 1.84 -3.38
CA PHE A 245 -11.56 1.23 -2.16
C PHE A 245 -12.02 -0.22 -2.37
N VAL A 246 -12.84 -0.47 -3.38
CA VAL A 246 -13.27 -1.83 -3.73
C VAL A 246 -12.07 -2.71 -4.09
N THR A 247 -11.16 -2.21 -4.93
CA THR A 247 -9.95 -2.98 -5.31
C THR A 247 -9.15 -3.41 -4.08
N MET A 248 -9.00 -2.51 -3.10
CA MET A 248 -8.24 -2.79 -1.88
C MET A 248 -8.90 -3.82 -0.98
N GLN A 249 -10.22 -3.98 -1.00
CA GLN A 249 -10.87 -5.07 -0.28
C GLN A 249 -10.46 -6.43 -0.85
N TYR A 250 -10.43 -6.55 -2.18
CA TYR A 250 -9.95 -7.78 -2.84
C TYR A 250 -8.47 -8.01 -2.59
N PHE A 251 -7.66 -6.96 -2.69
CA PHE A 251 -6.21 -7.09 -2.51
C PHE A 251 -5.82 -7.41 -1.07
N GLY A 252 -6.36 -6.67 -0.11
CA GLY A 252 -6.06 -6.87 1.30
C GLY A 252 -6.63 -8.18 1.83
N TYR A 253 -7.94 -8.39 1.67
CA TYR A 253 -8.57 -9.56 2.26
C TYR A 253 -8.40 -10.85 1.45
N LEU A 254 -8.51 -10.78 0.11
CA LEU A 254 -8.56 -11.98 -0.71
C LEU A 254 -7.25 -12.27 -1.46
N ARG A 255 -6.31 -11.30 -1.50
CA ARG A 255 -4.99 -11.41 -2.17
C ARG A 255 -5.09 -11.82 -3.63
N ARG A 256 -6.10 -11.32 -4.31
CA ARG A 256 -6.35 -11.58 -5.73
C ARG A 256 -7.00 -10.40 -6.43
N ASP A 257 -7.02 -10.47 -7.74
CA ASP A 257 -7.75 -9.50 -8.54
C ASP A 257 -9.27 -9.64 -8.31
N PRO A 258 -10.00 -8.51 -8.28
CA PRO A 258 -11.45 -8.54 -8.29
C PRO A 258 -11.99 -9.21 -9.55
N ASP A 259 -12.97 -10.07 -9.39
CA ASP A 259 -13.77 -10.51 -10.52
C ASP A 259 -14.64 -9.36 -11.08
N THR A 260 -14.95 -9.42 -12.36
CA THR A 260 -15.60 -8.31 -13.07
C THR A 260 -16.98 -7.96 -12.50
N ILE A 261 -17.76 -8.97 -12.12
CA ILE A 261 -19.13 -8.78 -11.65
C ILE A 261 -19.12 -8.23 -10.22
N GLY A 262 -18.37 -8.84 -9.33
CA GLY A 262 -18.24 -8.41 -7.93
C GLY A 262 -17.68 -6.99 -7.83
N PHE A 263 -16.63 -6.68 -8.62
CA PHE A 263 -16.07 -5.34 -8.68
C PHE A 263 -17.11 -4.30 -9.11
N LYS A 264 -17.80 -4.56 -10.24
CA LYS A 264 -18.82 -3.63 -10.75
C LYS A 264 -19.93 -3.40 -9.73
N ASN A 265 -20.45 -4.48 -9.13
CA ASN A 265 -21.55 -4.38 -8.18
C ASN A 265 -21.16 -3.54 -6.96
N TRP A 266 -19.98 -3.75 -6.37
CA TRP A 266 -19.53 -2.97 -5.24
C TRP A 266 -19.27 -1.51 -5.59
N VAL A 267 -18.64 -1.22 -6.73
CA VAL A 267 -18.43 0.16 -7.18
C VAL A 267 -19.76 0.88 -7.41
N ASP A 268 -20.72 0.25 -8.06
CA ASP A 268 -22.06 0.83 -8.29
C ASP A 268 -22.79 1.06 -6.96
N THR A 269 -22.70 0.11 -6.02
CA THR A 269 -23.30 0.24 -4.68
C THR A 269 -22.72 1.43 -3.92
N LEU A 270 -21.38 1.60 -3.91
CA LEU A 270 -20.74 2.71 -3.23
C LEU A 270 -20.96 4.05 -3.93
N ASN A 271 -21.10 4.06 -5.27
CA ASN A 271 -21.41 5.28 -5.99
C ASN A 271 -22.86 5.73 -5.77
N ALA A 272 -23.78 4.79 -5.57
CA ALA A 272 -25.17 5.10 -5.25
C ALA A 272 -25.34 5.58 -3.80
N ASP A 273 -24.64 4.95 -2.85
CA ASP A 273 -24.65 5.31 -1.44
C ASP A 273 -23.29 4.93 -0.79
N PRO A 274 -22.43 5.93 -0.53
CA PRO A 274 -21.14 5.69 0.10
C PRO A 274 -21.22 5.04 1.49
N SER A 275 -22.32 5.15 2.22
CA SER A 275 -22.48 4.54 3.55
C SER A 275 -22.47 3.00 3.51
N ASN A 276 -22.73 2.41 2.34
CA ASN A 276 -22.66 0.97 2.13
C ASN A 276 -21.23 0.39 2.24
N PHE A 277 -20.22 1.23 2.46
CA PHE A 277 -18.85 0.74 2.71
C PHE A 277 -18.80 -0.24 3.88
N ARG A 278 -19.63 -0.04 4.90
CA ARG A 278 -19.69 -0.92 6.07
C ARG A 278 -20.14 -2.33 5.69
N HIS A 279 -21.21 -2.43 4.90
CA HIS A 279 -21.71 -3.72 4.40
C HIS A 279 -20.66 -4.44 3.55
N MET A 280 -19.99 -3.70 2.67
CA MET A 280 -18.90 -4.25 1.85
C MET A 280 -17.77 -4.81 2.72
N ILE A 281 -17.20 -4.01 3.62
CA ILE A 281 -16.10 -4.45 4.51
C ILE A 281 -16.53 -5.64 5.35
N PHE A 282 -17.73 -5.60 5.94
CA PHE A 282 -18.26 -6.71 6.71
C PHE A 282 -18.29 -8.00 5.88
N GLY A 283 -18.80 -7.94 4.66
CA GLY A 283 -18.82 -9.08 3.75
C GLY A 283 -17.42 -9.66 3.49
N PHE A 284 -16.40 -8.82 3.34
CA PHE A 284 -15.02 -9.28 3.14
C PHE A 284 -14.42 -9.89 4.41
N ILE A 285 -14.52 -9.22 5.58
CA ILE A 285 -13.95 -9.69 6.85
C ILE A 285 -14.53 -11.05 7.25
N TYR A 286 -15.83 -11.26 7.02
CA TYR A 286 -16.52 -12.49 7.40
C TYR A 286 -16.64 -13.51 6.26
N SER A 287 -16.06 -13.23 5.09
CA SER A 287 -16.06 -14.20 3.99
C SER A 287 -15.27 -15.46 4.36
N THR A 288 -15.76 -16.61 3.91
CA THR A 288 -15.04 -17.87 4.04
C THR A 288 -13.67 -17.80 3.34
N GLU A 289 -13.57 -17.08 2.22
CA GLU A 289 -12.32 -16.91 1.49
C GLU A 289 -11.25 -16.20 2.32
N TYR A 290 -11.59 -15.09 3.00
CA TYR A 290 -10.66 -14.41 3.90
C TYR A 290 -10.28 -15.29 5.09
N ARG A 291 -11.26 -15.88 5.76
CA ARG A 291 -11.03 -16.67 6.98
C ARG A 291 -10.20 -17.92 6.70
N ASN A 292 -10.33 -18.53 5.53
CA ASN A 292 -9.53 -19.69 5.12
C ASN A 292 -8.04 -19.36 4.85
N ARG A 293 -7.65 -18.08 4.87
CA ARG A 293 -6.24 -17.69 4.81
C ARG A 293 -5.49 -18.05 6.09
N PHE A 294 -6.20 -18.23 7.17
CA PHE A 294 -5.72 -18.43 8.53
C PHE A 294 -6.22 -19.78 9.10
#